data_fea004194a36e6c6d9cdafcc1acc66ce
#
_entry.id   fea004194a36e6c6d9cdafcc1acc66ce
#
_cell.length_a   1.000
_cell.length_b   1.000
_cell.length_c   1.000
_cell.angle_alpha   90.00
_cell.angle_beta   90.00
_cell.angle_gamma   90.00
#
_symmetry.space_group_name_H-M   'P 1'
#
loop_
_entity.id
_entity.type
_entity.pdbx_description
1 polymer ?
#
loop_
_entity_poly.entity_id
_entity_poly.type
_entity_poly.pdbx_seq_one_letter_code
_entity_poly.pdbx_strand_id
1 'polypeptide(L)'
;GKKNEVGDMFKNYITIALRNFKRDKGYALINVIGLAMGMAVCIMILLWVVDEFQYDRFHALRDRIYRVVQVGRFSPDSPPQGSATIPYAITPILVEDNPEIETGVRYRLSPENLVAKDDIIFKQNVIYAEPTLFEVFSFPLLRGTAQTIFADIRSIVISQSMATRYFGDADPLGQTLLLNNRSTYTVSGVMQDLPRHTDFRFDCVVPFRLLGEERITSWSWESSGFVLLNQHADVKALLERIKPTIAQRSP
;
A
#
# COMPACT_ATOMS: atom_id res chain seq x y z
N GLY A 1 42.02 -1.90 45.25
CA GLY A 1 41.59 -0.62 45.86
C GLY A 1 40.71 0.22 44.95
N LYS A 2 41.10 0.44 43.67
CA LYS A 2 40.41 1.43 42.78
C LYS A 2 38.96 1.10 42.35
N LYS A 3 38.57 -0.20 42.35
CA LYS A 3 37.17 -0.58 41.95
C LYS A 3 36.14 -0.25 43.04
N ASN A 4 36.50 -0.27 44.32
CA ASN A 4 35.59 0.03 45.40
C ASN A 4 35.38 1.54 45.58
N GLU A 5 36.39 2.39 45.32
CA GLU A 5 36.29 3.85 45.44
C GLU A 5 35.29 4.46 44.40
N VAL A 6 35.26 3.95 43.16
CA VAL A 6 34.32 4.42 42.14
C VAL A 6 32.88 4.04 42.53
N GLY A 7 32.66 2.84 43.11
CA GLY A 7 31.33 2.39 43.60
C GLY A 7 30.82 3.26 44.76
N ASP A 8 31.71 3.61 45.70
CA ASP A 8 31.34 4.45 46.85
C ASP A 8 31.10 5.91 46.48
N MET A 9 31.85 6.46 45.51
CA MET A 9 31.57 7.75 44.94
C MET A 9 30.21 7.82 44.26
N PHE A 10 29.88 6.84 43.43
CA PHE A 10 28.60 6.79 42.72
C PHE A 10 27.40 6.68 43.69
N LYS A 11 27.54 5.86 44.73
CA LYS A 11 26.54 5.71 45.80
C LYS A 11 26.34 7.02 46.59
N ASN A 12 27.42 7.76 46.84
CA ASN A 12 27.38 9.06 47.49
C ASN A 12 26.65 10.11 46.61
N TYR A 13 26.93 10.18 45.31
CA TYR A 13 26.24 11.08 44.37
C TYR A 13 24.73 10.80 44.30
N ILE A 14 24.34 9.53 44.24
CA ILE A 14 22.92 9.11 44.23
C ILE A 14 22.25 9.57 45.58
N THR A 15 22.93 9.36 46.70
CA THR A 15 22.39 9.68 48.02
C THR A 15 22.21 11.21 48.18
N ILE A 16 23.15 12.00 47.69
CA ILE A 16 23.06 13.46 47.68
C ILE A 16 21.94 13.94 46.75
N ALA A 17 21.83 13.34 45.56
CA ALA A 17 20.76 13.66 44.60
C ALA A 17 19.38 13.40 45.19
N LEU A 18 19.16 12.21 45.80
CA LEU A 18 17.92 11.86 46.47
C LEU A 18 17.56 12.78 47.64
N ARG A 19 18.57 13.22 48.41
CA ARG A 19 18.34 14.19 49.52
C ARG A 19 17.96 15.56 49.02
N ASN A 20 18.59 16.05 47.95
CA ASN A 20 18.21 17.31 47.29
C ASN A 20 16.81 17.23 46.66
N PHE A 21 16.47 16.10 46.05
CA PHE A 21 15.15 15.84 45.49
C PHE A 21 14.03 15.92 46.55
N LYS A 22 14.32 15.40 47.77
CA LYS A 22 13.37 15.48 48.90
C LYS A 22 13.29 16.89 49.51
N ARG A 23 14.33 17.69 49.41
CA ARG A 23 14.37 19.04 49.97
C ARG A 23 13.65 20.07 49.09
N ASP A 24 13.88 19.99 47.76
CA ASP A 24 13.37 20.96 46.79
C ASP A 24 12.33 20.29 45.84
N LYS A 25 11.27 19.77 46.43
CA LYS A 25 10.25 18.92 45.73
C LYS A 25 9.60 19.61 44.53
N GLY A 26 9.30 20.92 44.63
CA GLY A 26 8.67 21.67 43.56
C GLY A 26 9.54 21.79 42.30
N TYR A 27 10.81 22.12 42.50
CA TYR A 27 11.79 22.25 41.42
C TYR A 27 12.07 20.89 40.79
N ALA A 28 12.24 19.86 41.62
CA ALA A 28 12.44 18.51 41.17
C ALA A 28 11.24 17.97 40.35
N LEU A 29 10.02 18.24 40.80
CA LEU A 29 8.80 17.86 40.10
C LEU A 29 8.68 18.50 38.71
N ILE A 30 8.95 19.81 38.62
CA ILE A 30 8.92 20.53 37.31
C ILE A 30 9.95 19.92 36.34
N ASN A 31 11.16 19.65 36.81
CA ASN A 31 12.20 19.05 35.96
C ASN A 31 11.84 17.64 35.51
N VAL A 32 11.28 16.80 36.40
CA VAL A 32 10.83 15.46 36.06
C VAL A 32 9.68 15.49 35.04
N ILE A 33 8.69 16.35 35.25
CA ILE A 33 7.57 16.52 34.31
C ILE A 33 8.07 17.04 32.96
N GLY A 34 8.95 18.05 32.96
CA GLY A 34 9.52 18.56 31.71
C GLY A 34 10.31 17.51 30.94
N LEU A 35 11.15 16.73 31.62
CA LEU A 35 11.90 15.62 31.00
C LEU A 35 10.97 14.51 30.52
N ALA A 36 9.98 14.14 31.34
CA ALA A 36 9.00 13.13 30.96
C ALA A 36 8.19 13.51 29.70
N MET A 37 7.74 14.78 29.62
CA MET A 37 7.06 15.29 28.43
C MET A 37 7.99 15.29 27.21
N GLY A 38 9.22 15.75 27.37
CA GLY A 38 10.20 15.72 26.27
C GLY A 38 10.47 14.30 25.76
N MET A 39 10.70 13.35 26.68
CA MET A 39 10.86 11.95 26.30
C MET A 39 9.60 11.36 25.66
N ALA A 40 8.41 11.65 26.15
CA ALA A 40 7.17 11.16 25.57
C ALA A 40 7.00 11.62 24.11
N VAL A 41 7.28 12.90 23.83
CA VAL A 41 7.25 13.43 22.45
C VAL A 41 8.30 12.74 21.57
N CYS A 42 9.52 12.61 22.04
CA CYS A 42 10.58 11.89 21.30
C CYS A 42 10.20 10.44 20.99
N ILE A 43 9.64 9.72 21.97
CA ILE A 43 9.19 8.33 21.76
C ILE A 43 8.05 8.27 20.75
N MET A 44 7.06 9.18 20.82
CA MET A 44 5.98 9.22 19.84
C MET A 44 6.49 9.48 18.42
N ILE A 45 7.43 10.40 18.24
CA ILE A 45 8.04 10.68 16.95
C ILE A 45 8.81 9.44 16.44
N LEU A 46 9.61 8.81 17.30
CA LEU A 46 10.35 7.62 16.94
C LEU A 46 9.43 6.45 16.55
N LEU A 47 8.34 6.24 17.31
CA LEU A 47 7.35 5.21 16.98
C LEU A 47 6.67 5.51 15.63
N TRP A 48 6.32 6.76 15.37
CA TRP A 48 5.75 7.18 14.09
C TRP A 48 6.74 6.96 12.94
N VAL A 49 8.00 7.34 13.10
CA VAL A 49 9.06 7.13 12.10
C VAL A 49 9.27 5.64 11.83
N VAL A 50 9.31 4.80 12.87
CA VAL A 50 9.43 3.35 12.71
C VAL A 50 8.23 2.76 11.98
N ASP A 51 7.02 3.22 12.29
CA ASP A 51 5.78 2.84 11.62
C ASP A 51 5.83 3.19 10.13
N GLU A 52 6.22 4.43 9.79
CA GLU A 52 6.37 4.90 8.39
C GLU A 52 7.40 4.08 7.61
N PHE A 53 8.51 3.69 8.23
CA PHE A 53 9.51 2.84 7.58
C PHE A 53 9.07 1.40 7.35
N GLN A 54 7.95 0.95 7.91
CA GLN A 54 7.44 -0.41 7.73
C GLN A 54 6.46 -0.52 6.56
N TYR A 55 6.03 0.62 5.98
CA TYR A 55 5.09 0.62 4.85
C TYR A 55 5.61 -0.18 3.66
N ASP A 56 4.73 -1.03 3.12
CA ASP A 56 4.93 -1.85 1.92
C ASP A 56 6.20 -2.75 1.91
N ARG A 57 6.84 -2.96 3.07
CA ARG A 57 8.05 -3.80 3.17
C ARG A 57 7.79 -5.29 3.01
N PHE A 58 6.55 -5.73 3.09
CA PHE A 58 6.18 -7.14 2.98
C PHE A 58 6.23 -7.68 1.53
N HIS A 59 6.33 -6.80 0.54
CA HIS A 59 6.45 -7.22 -0.85
C HIS A 59 7.85 -7.78 -1.15
N ALA A 60 7.91 -9.02 -1.61
CA ALA A 60 9.18 -9.70 -1.90
C ALA A 60 10.01 -9.00 -2.99
N LEU A 61 9.35 -8.36 -3.96
CA LEU A 61 9.95 -7.68 -5.09
C LEU A 61 10.04 -6.15 -4.92
N ARG A 62 9.84 -5.63 -3.71
CA ARG A 62 9.72 -4.19 -3.42
C ARG A 62 10.83 -3.32 -4.01
N ASP A 63 12.08 -3.82 -4.01
CA ASP A 63 13.25 -3.06 -4.50
C ASP A 63 13.26 -2.92 -6.04
N ARG A 64 12.36 -3.62 -6.73
CA ARG A 64 12.22 -3.65 -8.19
C ARG A 64 10.87 -3.10 -8.67
N ILE A 65 9.94 -2.85 -7.75
CA ILE A 65 8.62 -2.30 -8.06
C ILE A 65 8.70 -0.78 -8.03
N TYR A 66 8.32 -0.16 -9.14
CA TYR A 66 8.29 1.30 -9.27
C TYR A 66 6.89 1.77 -9.62
N ARG A 67 6.40 2.78 -8.89
CA ARG A 67 5.14 3.44 -9.21
C ARG A 67 5.33 4.38 -10.38
N VAL A 68 4.46 4.29 -11.35
CA VAL A 68 4.41 5.23 -12.47
C VAL A 68 3.69 6.48 -12.00
N VAL A 69 4.37 7.61 -12.04
CA VAL A 69 3.80 8.92 -11.71
C VAL A 69 3.99 9.85 -12.89
N GLN A 70 3.00 10.67 -13.14
CA GLN A 70 3.14 11.73 -14.14
C GLN A 70 3.43 13.05 -13.44
N VAL A 71 4.45 13.76 -13.91
CA VAL A 71 4.80 15.09 -13.42
C VAL A 71 4.41 16.12 -14.48
N GLY A 72 3.51 17.00 -14.14
CA GLY A 72 3.01 18.04 -15.04
C GLY A 72 2.81 19.37 -14.33
N ARG A 73 2.53 20.44 -15.12
CA ARG A 73 2.13 21.75 -14.61
C ARG A 73 0.67 21.99 -14.96
N PHE A 74 -0.14 22.33 -13.99
CA PHE A 74 -1.54 22.70 -14.22
C PHE A 74 -1.70 24.09 -14.82
N SER A 75 -0.69 24.95 -14.67
CA SER A 75 -0.59 26.29 -15.24
C SER A 75 0.88 26.57 -15.57
N PRO A 76 1.19 27.42 -16.58
CA PRO A 76 2.58 27.79 -16.90
C PRO A 76 3.38 28.30 -15.72
N ASP A 77 2.73 29.00 -14.77
CA ASP A 77 3.35 29.60 -13.59
C ASP A 77 3.32 28.72 -12.34
N SER A 78 2.68 27.52 -12.40
CA SER A 78 2.64 26.61 -11.28
C SER A 78 3.90 25.71 -11.23
N PRO A 79 4.39 25.35 -10.02
CA PRO A 79 5.44 24.34 -9.92
C PRO A 79 4.95 23.01 -10.46
N PRO A 80 5.85 22.15 -11.00
CA PRO A 80 5.49 20.81 -11.43
C PRO A 80 4.89 20.03 -10.26
N GLN A 81 3.76 19.36 -10.48
CA GLN A 81 3.10 18.50 -9.49
C GLN A 81 3.06 17.07 -10.02
N GLY A 82 3.37 16.13 -9.13
CA GLY A 82 3.25 14.71 -9.42
C GLY A 82 1.83 14.21 -9.21
N SER A 83 1.28 13.48 -10.19
CA SER A 83 0.04 12.73 -10.04
C SER A 83 0.33 11.24 -10.00
N ALA A 84 -0.23 10.57 -9.00
CA ALA A 84 -0.18 9.12 -8.89
C ALA A 84 -1.25 8.43 -9.75
N THR A 85 -2.20 9.21 -10.28
CA THR A 85 -3.18 8.76 -11.27
C THR A 85 -2.66 9.06 -12.67
N ILE A 86 -2.65 8.04 -13.51
CA ILE A 86 -2.12 8.07 -14.88
C ILE A 86 -3.17 7.60 -15.88
N PRO A 87 -3.01 7.95 -17.17
CA PRO A 87 -3.82 7.37 -18.24
C PRO A 87 -3.69 5.84 -18.30
N TYR A 88 -4.77 5.18 -18.66
CA TYR A 88 -4.81 3.73 -18.81
C TYR A 88 -3.78 3.19 -19.80
N ALA A 89 -3.50 3.91 -20.88
CA ALA A 89 -2.59 3.49 -21.95
C ALA A 89 -1.10 3.48 -21.51
N ILE A 90 -0.72 4.23 -20.49
CA ILE A 90 0.70 4.47 -20.15
C ILE A 90 1.44 3.19 -19.77
N THR A 91 0.91 2.43 -18.82
CA THR A 91 1.63 1.24 -18.31
C THR A 91 1.88 0.19 -19.40
N PRO A 92 0.92 -0.19 -20.26
CA PRO A 92 1.19 -1.10 -21.37
C PRO A 92 2.25 -0.58 -22.34
N ILE A 93 2.22 0.70 -22.69
CA ILE A 93 3.23 1.34 -23.56
C ILE A 93 4.63 1.22 -22.94
N LEU A 94 4.74 1.45 -21.62
CA LEU A 94 6.02 1.33 -20.94
C LEU A 94 6.56 -0.09 -20.98
N VAL A 95 5.72 -1.09 -20.79
CA VAL A 95 6.10 -2.52 -20.85
C VAL A 95 6.51 -2.91 -22.26
N GLU A 96 5.77 -2.46 -23.28
CA GLU A 96 6.02 -2.80 -24.68
C GLU A 96 7.34 -2.21 -25.19
N ASP A 97 7.61 -0.95 -24.84
CA ASP A 97 8.73 -0.21 -25.42
C ASP A 97 10.06 -0.38 -24.64
N ASN A 98 10.04 -1.00 -23.45
CA ASN A 98 11.21 -1.06 -22.57
C ASN A 98 11.48 -2.48 -22.07
N PRO A 99 12.48 -3.18 -22.62
CA PRO A 99 12.79 -4.57 -22.25
C PRO A 99 13.31 -4.73 -20.81
N GLU A 100 13.68 -3.64 -20.15
CA GLU A 100 14.04 -3.65 -18.72
C GLU A 100 12.83 -3.78 -17.81
N ILE A 101 11.63 -3.57 -18.33
CA ILE A 101 10.37 -3.75 -17.60
C ILE A 101 9.87 -5.17 -17.84
N GLU A 102 9.92 -6.01 -16.82
CA GLU A 102 9.46 -7.41 -16.89
C GLU A 102 7.94 -7.50 -17.04
N THR A 103 7.22 -6.68 -16.29
CA THR A 103 5.75 -6.63 -16.34
C THR A 103 5.23 -5.32 -15.75
N GLY A 104 3.96 -5.03 -16.04
CA GLY A 104 3.24 -3.89 -15.50
C GLY A 104 1.96 -4.33 -14.79
N VAL A 105 1.52 -3.48 -13.86
CA VAL A 105 0.26 -3.64 -13.15
C VAL A 105 -0.51 -2.35 -13.20
N ARG A 106 -1.75 -2.44 -13.65
CA ARG A 106 -2.71 -1.33 -13.51
C ARG A 106 -3.80 -1.72 -12.54
N TYR A 107 -4.21 -0.77 -11.74
CA TYR A 107 -5.46 -0.91 -10.99
C TYR A 107 -6.21 0.42 -10.92
N ARG A 108 -7.52 0.32 -10.71
CA ARG A 108 -8.41 1.44 -10.44
C ARG A 108 -9.20 1.16 -9.16
N LEU A 109 -9.08 2.06 -8.20
CA LEU A 109 -9.85 2.00 -6.97
C LEU A 109 -11.28 2.49 -7.21
N SER A 110 -12.25 1.75 -6.72
CA SER A 110 -13.66 2.13 -6.62
C SER A 110 -14.07 1.99 -5.15
N PRO A 111 -14.10 3.07 -4.40
CA PRO A 111 -14.43 3.01 -2.98
C PRO A 111 -15.94 2.86 -2.76
N GLU A 112 -16.30 2.39 -1.56
CA GLU A 112 -17.66 2.36 -1.04
C GLU A 112 -18.70 1.65 -1.93
N ASN A 113 -18.32 0.58 -2.63
CA ASN A 113 -19.26 -0.23 -3.37
C ASN A 113 -20.14 -1.05 -2.43
N LEU A 114 -21.43 -1.14 -2.73
CA LEU A 114 -22.32 -2.04 -2.00
C LEU A 114 -22.10 -3.47 -2.48
N VAL A 115 -21.70 -4.34 -1.56
CA VAL A 115 -21.60 -5.77 -1.80
C VAL A 115 -22.66 -6.47 -0.96
N ALA A 116 -23.45 -7.33 -1.59
CA ALA A 116 -24.53 -8.03 -0.96
C ALA A 116 -24.46 -9.54 -1.17
N LYS A 117 -24.87 -10.28 -0.16
CA LYS A 117 -25.18 -11.70 -0.20
C LYS A 117 -26.36 -11.95 0.72
N ASP A 118 -27.45 -12.39 0.14
CA ASP A 118 -28.74 -12.55 0.85
C ASP A 118 -29.12 -11.23 1.58
N ASP A 119 -29.35 -11.25 2.89
CA ASP A 119 -29.68 -10.07 3.70
C ASP A 119 -28.43 -9.31 4.21
N ILE A 120 -27.23 -9.78 3.92
CA ILE A 120 -25.96 -9.19 4.37
C ILE A 120 -25.49 -8.17 3.32
N ILE A 121 -25.46 -6.88 3.69
CA ILE A 121 -25.03 -5.81 2.78
C ILE A 121 -24.03 -4.91 3.50
N PHE A 122 -22.86 -4.74 2.90
CA PHE A 122 -21.82 -3.82 3.40
C PHE A 122 -21.20 -3.00 2.27
N LYS A 123 -20.68 -1.82 2.61
CA LYS A 123 -19.81 -1.06 1.75
C LYS A 123 -18.41 -1.68 1.77
N GLN A 124 -17.84 -1.90 0.60
CA GLN A 124 -16.50 -2.47 0.40
C GLN A 124 -15.72 -1.62 -0.60
N ASN A 125 -14.41 -1.57 -0.41
CA ASN A 125 -13.51 -0.98 -1.37
C ASN A 125 -13.15 -2.03 -2.42
N VAL A 126 -13.56 -1.80 -3.65
CA VAL A 126 -13.30 -2.68 -4.79
C VAL A 126 -12.16 -2.09 -5.62
N ILE A 127 -11.20 -2.90 -6.03
CA ILE A 127 -10.28 -2.52 -7.09
C ILE A 127 -10.54 -3.34 -8.35
N TYR A 128 -10.47 -2.67 -9.48
CA TYR A 128 -10.33 -3.28 -10.79
C TYR A 128 -8.84 -3.45 -11.04
N ALA A 129 -8.33 -4.66 -11.22
CA ALA A 129 -6.91 -4.90 -11.37
C ALA A 129 -6.59 -5.98 -12.41
N GLU A 130 -5.39 -5.90 -12.96
CA GLU A 130 -4.83 -6.94 -13.81
C GLU A 130 -4.38 -8.14 -12.97
N PRO A 131 -4.36 -9.37 -13.54
CA PRO A 131 -3.91 -10.58 -12.82
C PRO A 131 -2.49 -10.44 -12.27
N THR A 132 -1.64 -9.69 -12.98
CA THR A 132 -0.26 -9.36 -12.59
C THR A 132 -0.14 -8.67 -11.24
N LEU A 133 -1.25 -8.15 -10.68
CA LEU A 133 -1.27 -7.61 -9.31
C LEU A 133 -0.75 -8.63 -8.30
N PHE A 134 -1.18 -9.89 -8.40
CA PHE A 134 -0.79 -10.96 -7.47
C PHE A 134 0.59 -11.56 -7.77
N GLU A 135 1.15 -11.29 -8.95
CA GLU A 135 2.50 -11.69 -9.34
C GLU A 135 3.55 -10.68 -8.87
N VAL A 136 3.24 -9.39 -9.03
CA VAL A 136 4.14 -8.28 -8.68
C VAL A 136 4.10 -7.98 -7.19
N PHE A 137 2.89 -7.90 -6.63
CA PHE A 137 2.69 -7.63 -5.22
C PHE A 137 2.46 -8.94 -4.45
N SER A 138 3.12 -9.05 -3.30
CA SER A 138 3.05 -10.24 -2.45
C SER A 138 1.75 -10.25 -1.63
N PHE A 139 0.59 -10.29 -2.31
CA PHE A 139 -0.70 -10.51 -1.65
C PHE A 139 -0.98 -12.02 -1.64
N PRO A 140 -0.89 -12.70 -0.47
CA PRO A 140 -1.04 -14.14 -0.42
C PRO A 140 -2.47 -14.56 -0.77
N LEU A 141 -2.61 -15.45 -1.74
CA LEU A 141 -3.88 -16.13 -2.00
C LEU A 141 -3.99 -17.32 -1.05
N LEU A 142 -5.00 -17.32 -0.19
CA LEU A 142 -5.33 -18.42 0.71
C LEU A 142 -6.10 -19.52 -0.02
N ARG A 143 -6.88 -19.12 -1.03
CA ARG A 143 -7.66 -19.98 -1.92
C ARG A 143 -7.61 -19.45 -3.34
N GLY A 144 -7.60 -20.33 -4.34
CA GLY A 144 -7.42 -19.97 -5.74
C GLY A 144 -5.94 -19.83 -6.12
N THR A 145 -5.68 -19.63 -7.41
CA THR A 145 -4.32 -19.39 -7.94
C THR A 145 -4.32 -18.19 -8.87
N ALA A 146 -3.19 -17.50 -9.03
CA ALA A 146 -3.07 -16.32 -9.88
C ALA A 146 -3.55 -16.59 -11.33
N GLN A 147 -3.41 -17.82 -11.83
CA GLN A 147 -3.83 -18.21 -13.15
C GLN A 147 -5.36 -18.41 -13.30
N THR A 148 -6.04 -18.75 -12.21
CA THR A 148 -7.47 -19.11 -12.25
C THR A 148 -8.41 -18.05 -11.70
N ILE A 149 -7.93 -17.15 -10.84
CA ILE A 149 -8.76 -16.16 -10.15
C ILE A 149 -9.52 -15.22 -11.09
N PHE A 150 -9.00 -14.96 -12.29
CA PHE A 150 -9.64 -14.10 -13.30
C PHE A 150 -9.91 -14.83 -14.62
N ALA A 151 -10.14 -16.14 -14.57
CA ALA A 151 -10.53 -16.91 -15.75
C ALA A 151 -11.85 -16.43 -16.35
N ASP A 152 -12.80 -16.03 -15.50
CA ASP A 152 -14.07 -15.42 -15.91
C ASP A 152 -14.03 -13.90 -15.64
N ILE A 153 -14.67 -13.12 -16.53
CA ILE A 153 -14.78 -11.67 -16.40
C ILE A 153 -15.60 -11.26 -15.17
N ARG A 154 -16.51 -12.12 -14.71
CA ARG A 154 -17.33 -11.90 -13.52
C ARG A 154 -16.77 -12.60 -12.29
N SER A 155 -15.48 -12.81 -12.23
CA SER A 155 -14.77 -13.30 -11.07
C SER A 155 -14.57 -12.17 -10.04
N ILE A 156 -14.55 -12.55 -8.76
CA ILE A 156 -14.15 -11.67 -7.65
C ILE A 156 -13.24 -12.42 -6.69
N VAL A 157 -12.12 -11.80 -6.34
CA VAL A 157 -11.26 -12.24 -5.24
C VAL A 157 -11.60 -11.40 -4.03
N ILE A 158 -11.84 -12.02 -2.89
CA ILE A 158 -12.25 -11.35 -1.66
C ILE A 158 -11.20 -11.52 -0.55
N SER A 159 -11.16 -10.59 0.40
CA SER A 159 -10.31 -10.73 1.58
C SER A 159 -10.84 -11.81 2.53
N GLN A 160 -9.97 -12.33 3.41
CA GLN A 160 -10.35 -13.32 4.42
C GLN A 160 -11.45 -12.80 5.35
N SER A 161 -11.33 -11.56 5.82
CA SER A 161 -12.35 -10.89 6.63
C SER A 161 -13.70 -10.81 5.91
N MET A 162 -13.67 -10.53 4.61
CA MET A 162 -14.86 -10.47 3.78
C MET A 162 -15.46 -11.88 3.61
N ALA A 163 -14.64 -12.91 3.39
CA ALA A 163 -15.09 -14.30 3.31
C ALA A 163 -15.83 -14.72 4.59
N THR A 164 -15.23 -14.48 5.75
CA THR A 164 -15.87 -14.77 7.04
C THR A 164 -17.17 -14.01 7.25
N ARG A 165 -17.22 -12.74 6.84
CA ARG A 165 -18.41 -11.86 7.03
C ARG A 165 -19.61 -12.31 6.22
N TYR A 166 -19.40 -12.73 4.95
CA TYR A 166 -20.49 -13.07 4.03
C TYR A 166 -20.83 -14.56 4.03
N PHE A 167 -19.90 -15.43 4.37
CA PHE A 167 -20.05 -16.87 4.24
C PHE A 167 -19.88 -17.65 5.55
N GLY A 168 -19.39 -16.98 6.63
CA GLY A 168 -19.12 -17.66 7.89
C GLY A 168 -18.07 -18.75 7.70
N ASP A 169 -18.42 -19.98 8.10
CA ASP A 169 -17.55 -21.16 7.97
C ASP A 169 -17.73 -21.91 6.62
N ALA A 170 -18.66 -21.46 5.77
CA ALA A 170 -18.91 -22.10 4.47
C ALA A 170 -17.79 -21.74 3.49
N ASP A 171 -17.51 -22.67 2.56
CA ASP A 171 -16.54 -22.40 1.49
C ASP A 171 -17.07 -21.30 0.56
N PRO A 172 -16.35 -20.17 0.43
CA PRO A 172 -16.81 -19.06 -0.41
C PRO A 172 -16.57 -19.31 -1.91
N LEU A 173 -15.67 -20.25 -2.29
CA LEU A 173 -15.33 -20.48 -3.70
C LEU A 173 -16.54 -20.97 -4.49
N GLY A 174 -16.75 -20.39 -5.67
CA GLY A 174 -17.88 -20.69 -6.55
C GLY A 174 -19.22 -20.07 -6.10
N GLN A 175 -19.30 -19.50 -4.90
CA GLN A 175 -20.47 -18.76 -4.45
C GLN A 175 -20.52 -17.36 -5.06
N THR A 176 -21.68 -16.72 -5.01
CA THR A 176 -21.90 -15.43 -5.67
C THR A 176 -22.11 -14.29 -4.70
N LEU A 177 -21.65 -13.12 -5.13
CA LEU A 177 -21.87 -11.82 -4.48
C LEU A 177 -22.50 -10.85 -5.47
N LEU A 178 -23.44 -10.04 -5.01
CA LEU A 178 -24.07 -8.99 -5.82
C LEU A 178 -23.37 -7.66 -5.55
N LEU A 179 -22.86 -7.04 -6.60
CA LEU A 179 -22.15 -5.76 -6.53
C LEU A 179 -23.06 -4.64 -7.01
N ASN A 180 -23.24 -3.60 -6.18
CA ASN A 180 -24.04 -2.39 -6.45
C ASN A 180 -25.48 -2.67 -6.91
N ASN A 181 -26.09 -3.75 -6.45
CA ASN A 181 -27.41 -4.23 -6.85
C ASN A 181 -27.59 -4.37 -8.38
N ARG A 182 -26.50 -4.60 -9.10
CA ARG A 182 -26.51 -4.64 -10.58
C ARG A 182 -25.89 -5.90 -11.16
N SER A 183 -24.77 -6.34 -10.64
CA SER A 183 -24.00 -7.41 -11.26
C SER A 183 -23.59 -8.46 -10.24
N THR A 184 -23.82 -9.72 -10.59
CA THR A 184 -23.39 -10.86 -9.78
C THR A 184 -21.99 -11.29 -10.20
N TYR A 185 -21.16 -11.54 -9.19
CA TYR A 185 -19.78 -12.01 -9.34
C TYR A 185 -19.61 -13.33 -8.62
N THR A 186 -18.84 -14.24 -9.20
CA THR A 186 -18.49 -15.53 -8.60
C THR A 186 -17.16 -15.42 -7.86
N VAL A 187 -17.13 -15.82 -6.61
CA VAL A 187 -15.90 -15.86 -5.82
C VAL A 187 -14.95 -16.90 -6.40
N SER A 188 -13.83 -16.43 -6.92
CA SER A 188 -12.79 -17.24 -7.55
C SER A 188 -11.53 -17.41 -6.70
N GLY A 189 -11.40 -16.61 -5.66
CA GLY A 189 -10.27 -16.67 -4.75
C GLY A 189 -10.51 -15.94 -3.45
N VAL A 190 -9.72 -16.33 -2.45
CA VAL A 190 -9.65 -15.63 -1.15
C VAL A 190 -8.21 -15.23 -0.92
N MET A 191 -7.97 -13.95 -0.69
CA MET A 191 -6.67 -13.40 -0.32
C MET A 191 -6.60 -13.15 1.18
N GLN A 192 -5.39 -13.14 1.72
CA GLN A 192 -5.14 -12.69 3.09
C GLN A 192 -5.55 -11.23 3.23
N ASP A 193 -6.02 -10.84 4.42
CA ASP A 193 -6.30 -9.44 4.72
C ASP A 193 -5.03 -8.58 4.55
N LEU A 194 -5.21 -7.38 4.00
CA LEU A 194 -4.11 -6.46 3.81
C LEU A 194 -3.51 -6.03 5.15
N PRO A 195 -2.18 -5.95 5.25
CA PRO A 195 -1.53 -5.40 6.44
C PRO A 195 -1.97 -3.96 6.70
N ARG A 196 -1.86 -3.51 7.96
CA ARG A 196 -2.18 -2.10 8.30
C ARG A 196 -1.19 -1.11 7.68
N HIS A 197 0.05 -1.54 7.48
CA HIS A 197 1.16 -0.73 6.94
C HIS A 197 1.29 -0.93 5.43
N THR A 198 0.23 -0.59 4.68
CA THR A 198 0.24 -0.57 3.22
C THR A 198 -0.59 0.59 2.67
N ASP A 199 -0.18 1.12 1.52
CA ASP A 199 -0.93 2.12 0.77
C ASP A 199 -2.18 1.56 0.10
N PHE A 200 -2.24 0.24 -0.05
CA PHE A 200 -3.40 -0.43 -0.62
C PHE A 200 -4.57 -0.45 0.37
N ARG A 201 -5.74 -0.02 -0.08
CA ARG A 201 -6.98 0.05 0.70
C ARG A 201 -8.13 -0.56 -0.09
N PHE A 202 -8.18 -1.89 -0.14
CA PHE A 202 -9.25 -2.60 -0.81
C PHE A 202 -9.63 -3.88 -0.08
N ASP A 203 -10.89 -4.29 -0.24
CA ASP A 203 -11.46 -5.48 0.38
C ASP A 203 -11.62 -6.62 -0.63
N CYS A 204 -11.77 -6.27 -1.92
CA CYS A 204 -11.89 -7.23 -2.99
C CYS A 204 -11.36 -6.71 -4.32
N VAL A 205 -11.07 -7.65 -5.22
CA VAL A 205 -10.47 -7.40 -6.53
C VAL A 205 -11.36 -8.02 -7.61
N VAL A 206 -11.65 -7.25 -8.66
CA VAL A 206 -12.34 -7.71 -9.85
C VAL A 206 -11.47 -7.50 -11.10
N PRO A 207 -11.67 -8.25 -12.20
CA PRO A 207 -10.84 -8.12 -13.38
C PRO A 207 -10.85 -6.71 -13.97
N PHE A 208 -9.68 -6.20 -14.32
CA PHE A 208 -9.50 -4.86 -14.91
C PHE A 208 -10.28 -4.67 -16.21
N ARG A 209 -10.37 -5.74 -17.02
CA ARG A 209 -11.12 -5.76 -18.30
C ARG A 209 -12.63 -5.51 -18.15
N LEU A 210 -13.20 -5.58 -16.94
CA LEU A 210 -14.58 -5.15 -16.69
C LEU A 210 -14.82 -3.66 -16.99
N LEU A 211 -13.77 -2.84 -17.02
CA LEU A 211 -13.86 -1.43 -17.41
C LEU A 211 -14.15 -1.23 -18.89
N GLY A 212 -14.02 -2.28 -19.72
CA GLY A 212 -14.23 -2.26 -21.18
C GLY A 212 -12.96 -1.91 -21.96
N GLU A 213 -12.77 -2.57 -23.11
CA GLU A 213 -11.55 -2.45 -23.94
C GLU A 213 -11.29 -1.00 -24.37
N GLU A 214 -12.30 -0.28 -24.81
CA GLU A 214 -12.18 1.12 -25.22
C GLU A 214 -11.62 2.00 -24.10
N ARG A 215 -12.06 1.77 -22.87
CA ARG A 215 -11.62 2.54 -21.70
C ARG A 215 -10.20 2.19 -21.29
N ILE A 216 -9.87 0.90 -21.16
CA ILE A 216 -8.56 0.44 -20.67
C ILE A 216 -7.41 0.70 -21.64
N THR A 217 -7.70 1.07 -22.88
CA THR A 217 -6.73 1.51 -23.90
C THR A 217 -6.71 3.03 -24.06
N SER A 218 -7.57 3.76 -23.37
CA SER A 218 -7.73 5.21 -23.51
C SER A 218 -6.66 5.99 -22.72
N TRP A 219 -6.58 7.28 -23.06
CA TRP A 219 -5.79 8.26 -22.31
C TRP A 219 -6.55 8.89 -21.14
N SER A 220 -7.64 8.28 -20.69
CA SER A 220 -8.36 8.72 -19.49
C SER A 220 -7.56 8.49 -18.23
N TRP A 221 -7.47 9.50 -17.38
CA TRP A 221 -6.68 9.55 -16.15
C TRP A 221 -7.43 8.95 -14.96
N GLU A 222 -7.46 7.65 -14.84
CA GLU A 222 -8.22 6.99 -13.79
C GLU A 222 -7.53 5.76 -13.21
N SER A 223 -6.30 5.45 -13.63
CA SER A 223 -5.57 4.28 -13.12
C SER A 223 -4.34 4.64 -12.31
N SER A 224 -3.99 3.79 -11.39
CA SER A 224 -2.65 3.71 -10.81
C SER A 224 -1.87 2.64 -11.55
N GLY A 225 -0.61 2.93 -11.88
CA GLY A 225 0.28 2.02 -12.58
C GLY A 225 1.55 1.74 -11.82
N PHE A 226 2.00 0.50 -11.90
CA PHE A 226 3.29 0.06 -11.39
C PHE A 226 4.01 -0.76 -12.44
N VAL A 227 5.32 -0.76 -12.39
CA VAL A 227 6.19 -1.58 -13.24
C VAL A 227 7.16 -2.36 -12.38
N LEU A 228 7.41 -3.61 -12.77
CA LEU A 228 8.45 -4.44 -12.21
C LEU A 228 9.67 -4.40 -13.13
N LEU A 229 10.77 -3.89 -12.63
CA LEU A 229 12.01 -3.84 -13.38
C LEU A 229 12.83 -5.13 -13.20
N ASN A 230 13.61 -5.49 -14.21
CA ASN A 230 14.58 -6.58 -14.11
C ASN A 230 15.73 -6.20 -13.14
N GLN A 231 16.49 -7.20 -12.70
CA GLN A 231 17.54 -7.00 -11.68
C GLN A 231 18.70 -6.11 -12.14
N HIS A 232 18.85 -5.88 -13.45
CA HIS A 232 19.96 -5.15 -14.04
C HIS A 232 19.54 -3.80 -14.62
N ALA A 233 18.29 -3.37 -14.40
CA ALA A 233 17.74 -2.14 -14.97
C ALA A 233 18.46 -0.90 -14.40
N ASP A 234 18.97 -0.06 -15.28
CA ASP A 234 19.41 1.30 -14.92
C ASP A 234 18.21 2.23 -14.94
N VAL A 235 17.68 2.52 -13.76
CA VAL A 235 16.49 3.37 -13.58
C VAL A 235 16.68 4.76 -14.14
N LYS A 236 17.90 5.33 -14.05
CA LYS A 236 18.18 6.69 -14.57
C LYS A 236 18.14 6.72 -16.09
N ALA A 237 18.84 5.76 -16.72
CA ALA A 237 18.82 5.64 -18.19
C ALA A 237 17.41 5.35 -18.71
N LEU A 238 16.64 4.50 -18.01
CA LEU A 238 15.25 4.20 -18.34
C LEU A 238 14.38 5.47 -18.28
N LEU A 239 14.47 6.28 -17.22
CA LEU A 239 13.70 7.52 -17.07
C LEU A 239 13.97 8.54 -18.20
N GLU A 240 15.21 8.69 -18.63
CA GLU A 240 15.56 9.61 -19.75
C GLU A 240 14.96 9.12 -21.07
N ARG A 241 14.86 7.81 -21.27
CA ARG A 241 14.29 7.21 -22.49
C ARG A 241 12.77 7.23 -22.51
N ILE A 242 12.12 7.04 -21.37
CA ILE A 242 10.64 7.02 -21.25
C ILE A 242 10.01 8.39 -21.58
N LYS A 243 10.64 9.49 -21.14
CA LYS A 243 10.09 10.84 -21.33
C LYS A 243 9.73 11.17 -22.79
N PRO A 244 10.65 11.03 -23.77
CA PRO A 244 10.32 11.32 -25.16
C PRO A 244 9.32 10.31 -25.76
N THR A 245 9.41 9.04 -25.38
CA THR A 245 8.52 7.99 -25.88
C THR A 245 7.05 8.28 -25.55
N ILE A 246 6.77 8.63 -24.30
CA ILE A 246 5.41 8.97 -23.88
C ILE A 246 4.93 10.25 -24.55
N ALA A 247 5.79 11.27 -24.70
CA ALA A 247 5.43 12.52 -25.38
C ALA A 247 5.08 12.31 -26.85
N GLN A 248 5.69 11.34 -27.54
CA GLN A 248 5.40 11.00 -28.93
C GLN A 248 4.10 10.22 -29.12
N ARG A 249 3.72 9.40 -28.14
CA ARG A 249 2.50 8.57 -28.19
C ARG A 249 1.28 9.24 -27.55
N SER A 250 1.48 10.34 -26.82
CA SER A 250 0.37 11.13 -26.26
C SER A 250 -0.37 11.88 -27.36
N PRO A 251 -1.73 11.84 -27.38
CA PRO A 251 -2.54 12.54 -28.37
C PRO A 251 -2.45 14.06 -28.25
#